data_0d46bacebd60dc4d9860a1e60378e59a
#
_entry.id   0d46bacebd60dc4d9860a1e60378e59a
#
_cell.length_a   1.000
_cell.length_b   1.000
_cell.length_c   1.000
_cell.angle_alpha   90.00
_cell.angle_beta   90.00
_cell.angle_gamma   90.00
#
_symmetry.space_group_name_H-M   'P 1'
#
loop_
_entity.id
_entity.type
_entity.pdbx_description
1 polymer ?
#
loop_
_entity_poly.entity_id
_entity_poly.type
_entity_poly.pdbx_seq_one_letter_code
_entity_poly.pdbx_strand_id
1 'polypeptide(L)'
;MIPRLRCRPAAASKGRGYTAGSGRRVLPAVFTLFLCLNAGIFLHAQARLITLPENPLPGEPVTLGLVSPRPGNFRAVLLNSRGRRLTEAAFFDLGLRNKEGLAVKAAILAVPSTAASGSALVRVEEAGKGIAEIALAIGSRRFISEEIPLDQDNTDLRTRQDPKKTAESAALWGIISRTGTEIFASGPFVPPVASTRRTSFFGDRRVFRYVDGSAETSIHAGVDYGVPRGTPVTACAPGRVVLARFRIVTGHSVVIEHLPGIYSLYYHLDKINVSEGAMVDAGALLGESGSTGLSTGPHLHWEIRIAGENADPDILTARPVLDKALILSKLNE
;
A
#
# COMPACT_ATOMS: atom_id res chain seq x y z
N MET A 1 8.08 45.78 14.39
CA MET A 1 7.00 46.77 14.65
C MET A 1 5.69 46.06 14.49
N ILE A 2 5.03 45.83 15.61
CA ILE A 2 3.68 45.18 15.73
C ILE A 2 2.69 46.33 15.98
N PRO A 3 1.44 46.24 15.54
CA PRO A 3 0.41 46.60 16.49
C PRO A 3 -0.63 45.46 16.74
N ARG A 4 -0.82 45.22 18.01
CA ARG A 4 -1.95 44.50 18.61
C ARG A 4 -3.23 45.31 18.46
N LEU A 5 -4.36 44.66 18.19
CA LEU A 5 -5.69 45.19 18.40
C LEU A 5 -6.46 44.35 19.41
N ARG A 6 -7.05 45.04 20.36
CA ARG A 6 -7.67 44.59 21.61
C ARG A 6 -9.11 44.14 21.37
N CYS A 7 -9.51 43.15 22.14
CA CYS A 7 -10.92 42.79 22.44
C CYS A 7 -11.61 43.84 23.29
N ARG A 8 -12.90 44.01 23.11
CA ARG A 8 -13.83 44.52 24.13
C ARG A 8 -15.16 43.79 24.06
N PRO A 9 -15.81 43.52 25.21
CA PRO A 9 -17.09 42.82 25.32
C PRO A 9 -18.29 43.76 25.45
N ALA A 10 -19.48 43.28 25.10
CA ALA A 10 -20.76 43.91 25.48
C ALA A 10 -21.76 42.78 25.80
N ALA A 11 -22.20 42.69 26.93
CA ALA A 11 -23.25 43.30 27.74
C ALA A 11 -24.60 42.54 27.57
N ALA A 12 -25.05 41.98 28.71
CA ALA A 12 -26.30 41.28 28.91
C ALA A 12 -27.49 42.25 29.03
N SER A 13 -28.68 41.76 28.64
CA SER A 13 -29.94 42.34 29.14
C SER A 13 -30.98 41.21 29.47
N LYS A 14 -31.48 41.36 30.68
CA LYS A 14 -32.63 40.68 31.35
C LYS A 14 -33.94 41.01 30.59
N GLY A 15 -35.02 40.23 30.58
CA GLY A 15 -35.67 39.50 31.58
C GLY A 15 -37.20 39.49 31.32
N ARG A 16 -37.94 38.65 32.10
CA ARG A 16 -39.39 38.56 32.32
C ARG A 16 -40.20 37.84 31.23
N GLY A 17 -41.12 36.91 31.48
CA GLY A 17 -41.76 36.40 32.69
C GLY A 17 -43.25 36.18 32.43
N TYR A 18 -43.78 34.99 32.88
CA TYR A 18 -45.22 34.64 33.04
C TYR A 18 -46.06 34.41 31.77
N THR A 19 -46.98 33.43 31.64
CA THR A 19 -47.90 32.73 32.58
C THR A 19 -48.42 31.44 31.96
N ALA A 20 -48.88 30.53 32.82
CA ALA A 20 -49.55 29.29 32.52
C ALA A 20 -50.99 29.50 31.95
N GLY A 21 -51.41 28.59 31.07
CA GLY A 21 -52.80 28.49 30.60
C GLY A 21 -53.18 27.05 30.27
N SER A 22 -54.12 26.55 31.02
CA SER A 22 -54.71 25.23 31.10
C SER A 22 -55.40 24.73 29.83
N GLY A 23 -55.22 23.44 29.54
CA GLY A 23 -56.32 22.55 29.21
C GLY A 23 -56.94 22.54 27.83
N ARG A 24 -56.68 21.44 27.12
CA ARG A 24 -57.73 20.57 26.54
C ARG A 24 -57.09 19.44 25.76
N ARG A 25 -57.33 18.22 26.19
CA ARG A 25 -57.04 17.00 25.42
C ARG A 25 -57.96 16.95 24.22
N VAL A 26 -57.41 16.90 23.02
CA VAL A 26 -58.11 16.49 21.80
C VAL A 26 -57.32 15.32 21.24
N LEU A 27 -57.95 14.13 21.24
CA LEU A 27 -57.46 12.97 20.52
C LEU A 27 -57.60 13.23 19.01
N PRO A 28 -56.54 13.00 18.21
CA PRO A 28 -56.76 12.88 16.77
C PRO A 28 -57.07 11.42 16.41
N ALA A 29 -58.13 11.26 15.63
CA ALA A 29 -58.57 10.03 15.01
C ALA A 29 -57.47 9.45 14.13
N VAL A 30 -57.16 8.16 14.35
CA VAL A 30 -56.30 7.36 13.47
C VAL A 30 -57.08 7.06 12.19
N PHE A 31 -56.74 7.77 11.11
CA PHE A 31 -57.12 7.37 9.75
C PHE A 31 -56.04 6.44 9.23
N THR A 32 -56.27 5.14 9.33
CA THR A 32 -55.44 4.12 8.70
C THR A 32 -55.81 4.04 7.22
N LEU A 33 -55.08 4.75 6.38
CA LEU A 33 -55.17 4.60 4.93
C LEU A 33 -54.27 3.42 4.52
N PHE A 34 -54.88 2.26 4.28
CA PHE A 34 -54.21 1.13 3.63
C PHE A 34 -54.02 1.48 2.15
N LEU A 35 -52.86 2.02 1.80
CA LEU A 35 -52.41 2.07 0.42
C LEU A 35 -51.58 0.81 0.16
N CYS A 36 -52.19 -0.22 -0.42
CA CYS A 36 -51.48 -1.34 -1.02
C CYS A 36 -50.73 -0.83 -2.24
N LEU A 37 -49.53 -0.31 -2.06
CA LEU A 37 -48.55 -0.19 -3.12
C LEU A 37 -47.78 -1.50 -3.17
N ASN A 38 -48.06 -2.32 -4.21
CA ASN A 38 -47.16 -3.36 -4.68
C ASN A 38 -45.87 -2.69 -5.23
N ALA A 39 -45.07 -2.13 -4.35
CA ALA A 39 -43.68 -1.83 -4.64
C ALA A 39 -42.93 -3.15 -4.50
N GLY A 40 -42.64 -3.79 -5.62
CA GLY A 40 -41.62 -4.85 -5.63
C GLY A 40 -40.39 -4.31 -4.93
N ILE A 41 -40.14 -4.82 -3.73
CA ILE A 41 -38.92 -4.57 -3.00
C ILE A 41 -37.82 -5.25 -3.83
N PHE A 42 -37.28 -4.53 -4.83
CA PHE A 42 -35.96 -4.84 -5.33
C PHE A 42 -35.02 -4.61 -4.16
N LEU A 43 -34.72 -5.66 -3.40
CA LEU A 43 -33.57 -5.69 -2.53
C LEU A 43 -32.37 -5.41 -3.45
N HIS A 44 -31.95 -4.15 -3.51
CA HIS A 44 -30.69 -3.82 -4.16
C HIS A 44 -29.63 -4.48 -3.29
N ALA A 45 -29.09 -5.59 -3.76
CA ALA A 45 -27.94 -6.21 -3.12
C ALA A 45 -26.86 -5.10 -2.99
N GLN A 46 -26.54 -4.76 -1.75
CA GLN A 46 -25.49 -3.77 -1.48
C GLN A 46 -24.14 -4.40 -1.76
N ALA A 47 -23.20 -3.60 -2.22
CA ALA A 47 -21.83 -4.04 -2.33
C ALA A 47 -21.31 -4.46 -0.94
N ARG A 48 -20.70 -5.66 -0.84
CA ARG A 48 -20.02 -6.11 0.39
C ARG A 48 -18.55 -5.85 0.24
N LEU A 49 -17.95 -5.22 1.25
CA LEU A 49 -16.54 -4.85 1.31
C LEU A 49 -15.93 -5.32 2.62
N ILE A 50 -14.79 -5.97 2.54
CA ILE A 50 -13.97 -6.37 3.70
C ILE A 50 -12.54 -5.89 3.56
N THR A 51 -11.82 -5.78 4.68
CA THR A 51 -10.38 -5.47 4.74
C THR A 51 -9.63 -6.46 5.62
N LEU A 52 -8.44 -6.85 5.21
CA LEU A 52 -7.54 -7.78 5.91
C LEU A 52 -6.09 -7.24 5.87
N PRO A 53 -5.46 -6.93 7.02
CA PRO A 53 -6.03 -6.91 8.37
C PRO A 53 -6.92 -5.68 8.61
N GLU A 54 -7.68 -5.69 9.72
CA GLU A 54 -8.52 -4.56 10.13
C GLU A 54 -7.71 -3.40 10.73
N ASN A 55 -6.55 -3.69 11.32
CA ASN A 55 -5.67 -2.73 11.98
C ASN A 55 -4.24 -2.84 11.44
N PRO A 56 -3.97 -2.44 10.19
CA PRO A 56 -2.63 -2.52 9.61
C PRO A 56 -1.68 -1.49 10.23
N LEU A 57 -0.38 -1.83 10.23
CA LEU A 57 0.69 -0.90 10.59
C LEU A 57 1.21 -0.16 9.34
N PRO A 58 1.90 0.98 9.51
CA PRO A 58 2.67 1.60 8.43
C PRO A 58 3.66 0.61 7.79
N GLY A 59 3.60 0.46 6.47
CA GLY A 59 4.34 -0.52 5.70
C GLY A 59 3.60 -1.83 5.44
N GLU A 60 2.46 -2.09 6.08
CA GLU A 60 1.72 -3.34 5.86
C GLU A 60 0.79 -3.27 4.64
N PRO A 61 0.61 -4.41 3.94
CA PRO A 61 -0.44 -4.54 2.95
C PRO A 61 -1.82 -4.63 3.61
N VAL A 62 -2.81 -4.06 2.91
CA VAL A 62 -4.24 -4.22 3.21
C VAL A 62 -4.91 -4.84 2.00
N THR A 63 -5.38 -6.05 2.15
CA THR A 63 -6.15 -6.77 1.13
C THR A 63 -7.63 -6.50 1.32
N LEU A 64 -8.29 -6.11 0.24
CA LEU A 64 -9.72 -5.87 0.19
C LEU A 64 -10.40 -6.99 -0.58
N GLY A 65 -11.54 -7.45 -0.06
CA GLY A 65 -12.49 -8.28 -0.80
C GLY A 65 -13.74 -7.48 -1.12
N LEU A 66 -14.20 -7.56 -2.35
CA LEU A 66 -15.40 -6.87 -2.83
C LEU A 66 -16.32 -7.84 -3.58
N VAL A 67 -17.60 -7.84 -3.20
CA VAL A 67 -18.69 -8.38 -4.02
C VAL A 67 -19.60 -7.22 -4.41
N SER A 68 -19.85 -7.07 -5.70
CA SER A 68 -20.75 -6.06 -6.23
C SER A 68 -21.79 -6.70 -7.13
N PRO A 69 -23.07 -6.36 -7.01
CA PRO A 69 -24.11 -6.85 -7.90
C PRO A 69 -24.01 -6.25 -9.32
N ARG A 70 -23.17 -5.23 -9.51
CA ARG A 70 -22.94 -4.59 -10.81
C ARG A 70 -21.53 -4.92 -11.29
N PRO A 71 -21.37 -5.31 -12.56
CA PRO A 71 -20.04 -5.35 -13.16
C PRO A 71 -19.48 -3.94 -13.23
N GLY A 72 -18.15 -3.80 -13.03
CA GLY A 72 -17.51 -2.48 -13.11
C GLY A 72 -16.02 -2.56 -12.85
N ASN A 73 -15.34 -1.47 -13.19
CA ASN A 73 -13.93 -1.27 -12.87
C ASN A 73 -13.84 -0.46 -11.58
N PHE A 74 -13.53 -1.14 -10.49
CA PHE A 74 -13.47 -0.55 -9.18
C PHE A 74 -12.03 -0.20 -8.79
N ARG A 75 -11.90 0.86 -8.00
CA ARG A 75 -10.64 1.29 -7.40
C ARG A 75 -10.83 1.41 -5.89
N ALA A 76 -9.89 0.89 -5.13
CA ALA A 76 -9.77 1.13 -3.70
C ALA A 76 -8.91 2.35 -3.47
N VAL A 77 -9.33 3.26 -2.60
CA VAL A 77 -8.58 4.47 -2.20
C VAL A 77 -8.48 4.50 -0.70
N LEU A 78 -7.26 4.47 -0.15
CA LEU A 78 -6.99 4.65 1.27
C LEU A 78 -6.90 6.15 1.57
N LEU A 79 -7.72 6.62 2.49
CA LEU A 79 -7.79 8.00 2.94
C LEU A 79 -7.40 8.11 4.41
N ASN A 80 -6.66 9.15 4.78
CA ASN A 80 -6.41 9.47 6.19
C ASN A 80 -7.63 10.15 6.83
N SER A 81 -7.57 10.43 8.14
CA SER A 81 -8.64 11.08 8.91
C SER A 81 -9.03 12.48 8.42
N ARG A 82 -8.22 13.12 7.57
CA ARG A 82 -8.50 14.42 6.93
C ARG A 82 -9.04 14.28 5.51
N GLY A 83 -9.37 13.05 5.06
CA GLY A 83 -9.82 12.77 3.71
C GLY A 83 -8.73 12.88 2.63
N ARG A 84 -7.46 13.03 3.00
CA ARG A 84 -6.36 13.03 2.03
C ARG A 84 -6.03 11.61 1.60
N ARG A 85 -5.93 11.39 0.29
CA ARG A 85 -5.51 10.12 -0.29
C ARG A 85 -4.08 9.77 0.12
N LEU A 86 -3.90 8.54 0.61
CA LEU A 86 -2.63 7.93 0.95
C LEU A 86 -2.14 7.04 -0.20
N THR A 87 -2.94 6.03 -0.59
CA THR A 87 -2.65 5.10 -1.68
C THR A 87 -3.93 4.71 -2.41
N GLU A 88 -3.80 4.11 -3.59
CA GLU A 88 -4.91 3.56 -4.35
C GLU A 88 -4.50 2.31 -5.12
N ALA A 89 -5.45 1.39 -5.38
CA ALA A 89 -5.23 0.20 -6.20
C ALA A 89 -6.50 -0.15 -6.99
N ALA A 90 -6.34 -0.75 -8.16
CA ALA A 90 -7.45 -1.29 -8.92
C ALA A 90 -7.90 -2.63 -8.33
N PHE A 91 -9.20 -2.92 -8.41
CA PHE A 91 -9.72 -4.27 -8.14
C PHE A 91 -9.48 -5.18 -9.33
N PHE A 92 -9.14 -6.43 -9.05
CA PHE A 92 -9.01 -7.51 -10.02
C PHE A 92 -9.92 -8.70 -9.64
N ASP A 93 -10.28 -9.51 -10.61
CA ASP A 93 -11.15 -10.67 -10.41
C ASP A 93 -10.37 -11.83 -9.79
N LEU A 94 -10.93 -12.52 -8.80
CA LEU A 94 -10.31 -13.70 -8.18
C LEU A 94 -10.65 -15.00 -8.90
N GLY A 95 -11.53 -14.96 -9.90
CA GLY A 95 -12.07 -16.16 -10.54
C GLY A 95 -13.03 -16.94 -9.63
N LEU A 96 -13.54 -16.32 -8.56
CA LEU A 96 -14.43 -16.90 -7.56
C LEU A 96 -15.80 -16.25 -7.60
N ARG A 97 -16.79 -16.98 -7.07
CA ARG A 97 -18.14 -16.47 -6.82
C ARG A 97 -18.53 -16.69 -5.38
N ASN A 98 -19.26 -15.73 -4.80
CA ASN A 98 -19.83 -15.87 -3.47
C ASN A 98 -21.08 -16.81 -3.47
N LYS A 99 -21.69 -17.02 -2.30
CA LYS A 99 -22.90 -17.86 -2.15
C LYS A 99 -24.12 -17.39 -2.97
N GLU A 100 -24.12 -16.14 -3.39
CA GLU A 100 -25.17 -15.53 -4.23
C GLU A 100 -24.84 -15.59 -5.73
N GLY A 101 -23.71 -16.22 -6.12
CA GLY A 101 -23.25 -16.33 -7.51
C GLY A 101 -22.55 -15.07 -8.05
N LEU A 102 -22.32 -14.05 -7.23
CA LEU A 102 -21.67 -12.80 -7.62
C LEU A 102 -20.14 -12.96 -7.68
N ALA A 103 -19.50 -12.28 -8.61
CA ALA A 103 -18.06 -12.29 -8.76
C ALA A 103 -17.34 -11.66 -7.54
N VAL A 104 -16.30 -12.34 -7.07
CA VAL A 104 -15.44 -11.87 -5.97
C VAL A 104 -14.22 -11.18 -6.55
N LYS A 105 -14.01 -9.94 -6.19
CA LYS A 105 -12.86 -9.13 -6.59
C LYS A 105 -11.96 -8.84 -5.40
N ALA A 106 -10.67 -8.63 -5.64
CA ALA A 106 -9.74 -8.16 -4.63
C ALA A 106 -8.99 -6.92 -5.10
N ALA A 107 -8.58 -6.10 -4.15
CA ALA A 107 -7.57 -5.08 -4.35
C ALA A 107 -6.57 -5.15 -3.19
N ILE A 108 -5.31 -4.77 -3.43
CA ILE A 108 -4.28 -4.80 -2.41
C ILE A 108 -3.64 -3.41 -2.37
N LEU A 109 -3.70 -2.77 -1.20
CA LEU A 109 -3.09 -1.49 -0.90
C LEU A 109 -1.88 -1.70 0.02
N ALA A 110 -0.90 -0.81 -0.02
CA ALA A 110 0.08 -0.69 1.06
C ALA A 110 -0.23 0.56 1.89
N VAL A 111 -0.13 0.46 3.21
CA VAL A 111 -0.15 1.62 4.10
C VAL A 111 1.23 2.27 4.03
N PRO A 112 1.38 3.53 3.59
CA PRO A 112 2.70 4.15 3.49
C PRO A 112 3.45 4.13 4.83
N SER A 113 4.76 3.92 4.81
CA SER A 113 5.60 3.98 6.02
C SER A 113 5.59 5.37 6.70
N THR A 114 5.05 6.37 6.02
CA THR A 114 4.85 7.74 6.52
C THR A 114 3.46 8.00 7.05
N ALA A 115 2.56 7.01 6.97
CA ALA A 115 1.19 7.18 7.46
C ALA A 115 1.17 7.38 8.97
N ALA A 116 0.42 8.37 9.43
CA ALA A 116 0.17 8.56 10.86
C ALA A 116 -0.78 7.48 11.37
N SER A 117 -0.57 7.05 12.62
CA SER A 117 -1.54 6.18 13.31
C SER A 117 -2.86 6.90 13.55
N GLY A 118 -3.95 6.14 13.61
CA GLY A 118 -5.30 6.65 13.86
C GLY A 118 -6.31 6.22 12.83
N SER A 119 -7.46 6.90 12.82
CA SER A 119 -8.57 6.59 11.93
C SER A 119 -8.22 6.86 10.47
N ALA A 120 -8.58 5.91 9.62
CA ALA A 120 -8.46 5.97 8.18
C ALA A 120 -9.76 5.42 7.55
N LEU A 121 -9.92 5.61 6.25
CA LEU A 121 -11.07 5.15 5.50
C LEU A 121 -10.60 4.52 4.20
N VAL A 122 -11.11 3.34 3.88
CA VAL A 122 -11.01 2.80 2.53
C VAL A 122 -12.32 3.11 1.81
N ARG A 123 -12.21 3.82 0.70
CA ARG A 123 -13.31 4.09 -0.23
C ARG A 123 -13.15 3.26 -1.49
N VAL A 124 -14.21 2.61 -1.91
CA VAL A 124 -14.31 1.98 -3.22
C VAL A 124 -14.96 2.96 -4.18
N GLU A 125 -14.32 3.20 -5.30
CA GLU A 125 -14.79 4.13 -6.34
C GLU A 125 -15.01 3.40 -7.66
N GLU A 126 -16.05 3.80 -8.37
CA GLU A 126 -16.30 3.46 -9.77
C GLU A 126 -16.44 4.77 -10.57
N ALA A 127 -15.62 4.94 -11.60
CA ALA A 127 -15.57 6.17 -12.40
C ALA A 127 -15.46 7.45 -11.55
N GLY A 128 -14.70 7.41 -10.46
CA GLY A 128 -14.47 8.54 -9.53
C GLY A 128 -15.61 8.80 -8.54
N LYS A 129 -16.66 7.96 -8.53
CA LYS A 129 -17.76 8.05 -7.55
C LYS A 129 -17.62 6.99 -6.49
N GLY A 130 -17.72 7.37 -5.22
CA GLY A 130 -17.73 6.43 -4.09
C GLY A 130 -18.99 5.56 -4.13
N ILE A 131 -18.81 4.24 -4.00
CA ILE A 131 -19.89 3.24 -4.00
C ILE A 131 -19.95 2.43 -2.69
N ALA A 132 -18.84 2.33 -1.96
CA ALA A 132 -18.75 1.68 -0.66
C ALA A 132 -17.60 2.28 0.14
N GLU A 133 -17.70 2.22 1.46
CA GLU A 133 -16.67 2.69 2.40
C GLU A 133 -16.55 1.73 3.57
N ILE A 134 -15.34 1.58 4.10
CA ILE A 134 -15.06 0.84 5.32
C ILE A 134 -14.03 1.59 6.15
N ALA A 135 -14.31 1.73 7.46
CA ALA A 135 -13.38 2.33 8.39
C ALA A 135 -12.18 1.41 8.63
N LEU A 136 -11.01 1.99 8.80
CA LEU A 136 -9.76 1.31 9.09
C LEU A 136 -9.04 2.06 10.22
N ALA A 137 -8.35 1.34 11.09
CA ALA A 137 -7.49 1.94 12.12
C ALA A 137 -6.02 1.61 11.82
N ILE A 138 -5.25 2.62 11.44
CA ILE A 138 -3.79 2.45 11.25
C ILE A 138 -3.11 2.44 12.62
N GLY A 139 -2.41 1.36 12.92
CA GLY A 139 -1.64 1.21 14.15
C GLY A 139 -0.40 2.10 14.18
N SER A 140 0.32 2.09 15.31
CA SER A 140 1.58 2.83 15.47
C SER A 140 2.78 1.93 15.18
N ARG A 141 3.73 2.43 14.40
CA ARG A 141 5.01 1.78 14.14
C ARG A 141 6.16 2.78 14.31
N ARG A 142 7.24 2.35 14.98
CA ARG A 142 8.47 3.12 15.10
C ARG A 142 9.48 2.63 14.07
N PHE A 143 10.16 3.57 13.44
CA PHE A 143 11.26 3.32 12.53
C PHE A 143 12.53 3.93 13.14
N ILE A 144 13.67 3.28 12.97
CA ILE A 144 14.95 3.84 13.42
C ILE A 144 15.45 4.91 12.45
N SER A 145 16.38 5.74 12.92
CA SER A 145 17.11 6.68 12.07
C SER A 145 18.57 6.31 12.10
N GLU A 146 19.20 6.25 10.93
CA GLU A 146 20.62 5.93 10.77
C GLU A 146 21.32 6.98 9.91
N GLU A 147 22.56 7.31 10.27
CA GLU A 147 23.43 8.14 9.44
C GLU A 147 24.33 7.25 8.59
N ILE A 148 24.39 7.54 7.30
CA ILE A 148 25.17 6.78 6.32
C ILE A 148 26.18 7.75 5.68
N PRO A 149 27.46 7.74 6.13
CA PRO A 149 28.49 8.51 5.46
C PRO A 149 28.76 7.90 4.08
N LEU A 150 28.81 8.75 3.07
CA LEU A 150 29.15 8.38 1.72
C LEU A 150 30.58 8.85 1.39
N ASP A 151 31.32 7.99 0.67
CA ASP A 151 32.55 8.35 0.02
C ASP A 151 32.30 9.26 -1.20
N GLN A 152 33.38 9.67 -1.89
CA GLN A 152 33.28 10.58 -3.04
C GLN A 152 32.46 9.94 -4.18
N ASP A 153 32.72 8.66 -4.49
CA ASP A 153 32.07 7.99 -5.62
C ASP A 153 30.56 7.86 -5.39
N ASN A 154 30.13 7.45 -4.19
CA ASN A 154 28.72 7.36 -3.83
C ASN A 154 28.06 8.74 -3.69
N THR A 155 28.80 9.76 -3.21
CA THR A 155 28.34 11.15 -3.21
C THR A 155 28.05 11.61 -4.63
N ASP A 156 28.99 11.43 -5.55
CA ASP A 156 28.85 11.80 -6.96
C ASP A 156 27.72 11.01 -7.62
N LEU A 157 27.66 9.70 -7.36
CA LEU A 157 26.60 8.85 -7.89
C LEU A 157 25.22 9.32 -7.45
N ARG A 158 25.08 9.83 -6.24
CA ARG A 158 23.79 10.30 -5.71
C ARG A 158 23.45 11.71 -6.18
N THR A 159 24.38 12.64 -6.12
CA THR A 159 24.13 14.08 -6.32
C THR A 159 24.20 14.53 -7.78
N ARG A 160 25.08 13.89 -8.60
CA ARG A 160 25.24 14.27 -10.01
C ARG A 160 23.93 14.09 -10.79
N GLN A 161 23.49 15.15 -11.45
CA GLN A 161 22.39 15.09 -12.39
C GLN A 161 22.76 14.25 -13.61
N ASP A 162 21.91 13.26 -13.92
CA ASP A 162 22.09 12.39 -15.08
C ASP A 162 20.73 12.07 -15.71
N PRO A 163 20.47 12.49 -16.95
CA PRO A 163 19.23 12.18 -17.65
C PRO A 163 18.91 10.68 -17.72
N LYS A 164 19.95 9.83 -17.75
CA LYS A 164 19.78 8.37 -17.75
C LYS A 164 19.21 7.88 -16.41
N LYS A 165 19.68 8.41 -15.26
CA LYS A 165 19.09 8.08 -13.95
C LYS A 165 17.59 8.43 -13.91
N THR A 166 17.23 9.59 -14.43
CA THR A 166 15.83 10.02 -14.51
C THR A 166 15.00 9.10 -15.40
N ALA A 167 15.52 8.75 -16.58
CA ALA A 167 14.86 7.83 -17.51
C ALA A 167 14.70 6.42 -16.93
N GLU A 168 15.71 5.90 -16.23
CA GLU A 168 15.67 4.60 -15.54
C GLU A 168 14.63 4.59 -14.41
N SER A 169 14.52 5.68 -13.66
CA SER A 169 13.51 5.83 -12.60
C SER A 169 12.10 5.90 -13.18
N ALA A 170 11.90 6.65 -14.25
CA ALA A 170 10.61 6.74 -14.95
C ALA A 170 10.20 5.39 -15.57
N ALA A 171 11.14 4.66 -16.16
CA ALA A 171 10.90 3.32 -16.71
C ALA A 171 10.50 2.32 -15.62
N LEU A 172 11.20 2.31 -14.47
CA LEU A 172 10.82 1.49 -13.33
C LEU A 172 9.43 1.86 -12.80
N TRP A 173 9.17 3.17 -12.63
CA TRP A 173 7.86 3.64 -12.19
C TRP A 173 6.75 3.18 -13.14
N GLY A 174 6.99 3.26 -14.45
CA GLY A 174 6.06 2.77 -15.48
C GLY A 174 5.80 1.25 -15.39
N ILE A 175 6.68 0.46 -14.78
CA ILE A 175 6.48 -0.98 -14.52
C ILE A 175 5.67 -1.16 -13.23
N ILE A 176 6.16 -0.67 -12.09
CA ILE A 176 5.61 -0.97 -10.76
C ILE A 176 4.28 -0.28 -10.48
N SER A 177 3.89 0.72 -11.27
CA SER A 177 2.58 1.38 -11.20
C SER A 177 1.50 0.67 -12.03
N ARG A 178 1.86 -0.33 -12.82
CA ARG A 178 0.89 -1.13 -13.57
C ARG A 178 0.16 -2.10 -12.67
N THR A 179 -1.10 -2.35 -12.98
CA THR A 179 -1.87 -3.45 -12.39
C THR A 179 -2.13 -4.45 -13.50
N GLY A 180 -1.42 -5.57 -13.48
CA GLY A 180 -1.66 -6.70 -14.37
C GLY A 180 -2.98 -7.41 -14.05
N THR A 181 -3.24 -8.52 -14.72
CA THR A 181 -4.42 -9.37 -14.48
C THR A 181 -4.05 -10.74 -13.92
N GLU A 182 -2.79 -11.12 -14.06
CA GLU A 182 -2.32 -12.47 -13.72
C GLU A 182 -2.03 -12.62 -12.23
N ILE A 183 -2.42 -13.76 -11.68
CA ILE A 183 -2.15 -14.15 -10.29
C ILE A 183 -1.17 -15.31 -10.33
N PHE A 184 0.14 -15.02 -10.19
CA PHE A 184 1.19 -16.04 -10.21
C PHE A 184 1.44 -16.63 -8.82
N ALA A 185 1.26 -15.84 -7.75
CA ALA A 185 1.51 -16.24 -6.37
C ALA A 185 0.25 -16.18 -5.52
N SER A 186 0.09 -17.13 -4.58
CA SER A 186 -1.03 -17.17 -3.63
C SER A 186 -0.60 -17.51 -2.20
N GLY A 187 0.65 -17.98 -2.01
CA GLY A 187 1.22 -18.30 -0.71
C GLY A 187 2.05 -17.16 -0.11
N PRO A 188 2.61 -17.37 1.09
CA PRO A 188 3.60 -16.48 1.66
C PRO A 188 4.85 -16.43 0.77
N PHE A 189 5.54 -15.29 0.77
CA PHE A 189 6.82 -15.15 0.09
C PHE A 189 7.93 -15.85 0.91
N VAL A 190 8.98 -16.27 0.25
CA VAL A 190 10.17 -16.83 0.92
C VAL A 190 11.32 -15.81 0.90
N PRO A 191 12.20 -15.79 1.92
CA PRO A 191 13.39 -14.94 1.89
C PRO A 191 14.24 -15.25 0.65
N PRO A 192 14.76 -14.21 -0.05
CA PRO A 192 15.50 -14.39 -1.30
C PRO A 192 16.95 -14.89 -1.12
N VAL A 193 17.42 -14.95 0.11
CA VAL A 193 18.73 -15.51 0.50
C VAL A 193 18.60 -16.34 1.77
N ALA A 194 19.48 -17.31 1.96
CA ALA A 194 19.47 -18.17 3.16
C ALA A 194 19.87 -17.45 4.48
N SER A 195 20.50 -16.27 4.35
CA SER A 195 20.95 -15.50 5.51
C SER A 195 19.80 -14.80 6.24
N THR A 196 19.87 -14.77 7.56
CA THR A 196 18.96 -13.97 8.41
C THR A 196 19.57 -12.64 8.85
N ARG A 197 20.85 -12.38 8.50
CA ARG A 197 21.54 -11.15 8.89
C ARG A 197 21.00 -9.96 8.14
N ARG A 198 20.33 -9.06 8.84
CA ARG A 198 19.87 -7.76 8.35
C ARG A 198 20.90 -6.68 8.67
N THR A 199 21.19 -5.82 7.71
CA THR A 199 22.00 -4.61 7.92
C THR A 199 21.16 -3.37 7.96
N SER A 200 19.94 -3.39 7.38
CA SER A 200 18.97 -2.31 7.46
C SER A 200 17.56 -2.86 7.25
N PHE A 201 16.56 -2.18 7.83
CA PHE A 201 15.17 -2.63 7.84
C PHE A 201 14.27 -1.72 6.99
N PHE A 202 13.11 -2.24 6.63
CA PHE A 202 12.10 -1.46 5.93
C PHE A 202 11.69 -0.23 6.74
N GLY A 203 11.61 0.90 6.05
CA GLY A 203 11.12 2.14 6.64
C GLY A 203 12.15 2.92 7.46
N ASP A 204 13.38 2.42 7.62
CA ASP A 204 14.44 3.14 8.31
C ASP A 204 14.65 4.53 7.69
N ARG A 205 14.81 5.53 8.54
CA ARG A 205 15.02 6.93 8.17
C ARG A 205 16.50 7.18 7.98
N ARG A 206 16.97 7.19 6.74
CA ARG A 206 18.37 7.34 6.38
C ARG A 206 18.75 8.81 6.22
N VAL A 207 19.86 9.20 6.82
CA VAL A 207 20.51 10.49 6.62
C VAL A 207 21.84 10.24 5.91
N PHE A 208 21.87 10.43 4.60
CA PHE A 208 23.10 10.34 3.83
C PHE A 208 23.97 11.57 4.10
N ARG A 209 25.21 11.36 4.54
CA ARG A 209 26.21 12.40 4.76
C ARG A 209 27.16 12.43 3.58
N TYR A 210 27.20 13.56 2.89
CA TYR A 210 28.06 13.76 1.73
C TYR A 210 29.44 14.27 2.16
N VAL A 211 30.44 14.12 1.27
CA VAL A 211 31.83 14.53 1.54
C VAL A 211 31.98 16.05 1.72
N ASP A 212 31.08 16.88 1.20
CA ASP A 212 31.05 18.31 1.38
C ASP A 212 30.39 18.76 2.71
N GLY A 213 29.99 17.81 3.55
CA GLY A 213 29.31 18.03 4.83
C GLY A 213 27.81 18.25 4.73
N SER A 214 27.25 18.35 3.54
CA SER A 214 25.80 18.42 3.36
C SER A 214 25.12 17.04 3.60
N ALA A 215 23.79 17.02 3.74
CA ALA A 215 23.06 15.80 4.00
C ALA A 215 21.71 15.79 3.29
N GLU A 216 21.23 14.60 2.97
CA GLU A 216 19.91 14.35 2.42
C GLU A 216 19.22 13.21 3.17
N THR A 217 17.93 13.35 3.46
CA THR A 217 17.13 12.30 4.10
C THR A 217 16.44 11.41 3.07
N SER A 218 16.33 10.13 3.38
CA SER A 218 15.62 9.15 2.58
C SER A 218 14.93 8.14 3.48
N ILE A 219 14.01 7.36 2.93
CA ILE A 219 13.36 6.26 3.61
C ILE A 219 13.81 4.97 2.94
N HIS A 220 14.23 3.99 3.72
CA HIS A 220 14.61 2.68 3.21
C HIS A 220 13.38 1.94 2.67
N ALA A 221 13.39 1.63 1.38
CA ALA A 221 12.24 1.12 0.67
C ALA A 221 12.00 -0.40 0.86
N GLY A 222 12.99 -1.11 1.39
CA GLY A 222 12.97 -2.56 1.56
C GLY A 222 13.79 -3.02 2.77
N VAL A 223 14.43 -4.17 2.65
CA VAL A 223 15.35 -4.72 3.66
C VAL A 223 16.69 -5.04 3.02
N ASP A 224 17.78 -4.84 3.77
CA ASP A 224 19.13 -5.16 3.33
C ASP A 224 19.64 -6.41 4.05
N TYR A 225 19.98 -7.43 3.28
CA TYR A 225 20.66 -8.62 3.75
C TYR A 225 22.18 -8.46 3.60
N GLY A 226 22.89 -8.38 4.73
CA GLY A 226 24.34 -8.33 4.74
C GLY A 226 24.93 -9.71 4.40
N VAL A 227 25.19 -9.95 3.12
CA VAL A 227 25.70 -11.21 2.58
C VAL A 227 26.98 -10.97 1.75
N PRO A 228 27.90 -11.93 1.70
CA PRO A 228 29.08 -11.84 0.83
C PRO A 228 28.67 -11.69 -0.65
N ARG A 229 29.58 -11.10 -1.45
CA ARG A 229 29.47 -11.14 -2.91
C ARG A 229 29.38 -12.58 -3.41
N GLY A 230 28.58 -12.81 -4.46
CA GLY A 230 28.40 -14.14 -5.03
C GLY A 230 27.40 -15.03 -4.28
N THR A 231 26.77 -14.53 -3.20
CA THR A 231 25.70 -15.28 -2.54
C THR A 231 24.52 -15.47 -3.50
N PRO A 232 24.02 -16.72 -3.68
CA PRO A 232 22.86 -16.96 -4.53
C PRO A 232 21.63 -16.17 -4.07
N VAL A 233 21.00 -15.47 -5.02
CA VAL A 233 19.75 -14.72 -4.81
C VAL A 233 18.64 -15.41 -5.59
N THR A 234 17.54 -15.73 -4.91
CA THR A 234 16.42 -16.50 -5.46
C THR A 234 15.11 -15.70 -5.48
N ALA A 235 14.17 -16.11 -6.33
CA ALA A 235 12.84 -15.54 -6.40
C ALA A 235 12.06 -15.81 -5.11
N CYS A 236 11.48 -14.77 -4.52
CA CYS A 236 10.71 -14.88 -3.27
C CYS A 236 9.33 -15.56 -3.45
N ALA A 237 8.82 -15.63 -4.67
CA ALA A 237 7.54 -16.24 -5.02
C ALA A 237 7.49 -16.50 -6.54
N PRO A 238 6.55 -17.34 -7.04
CA PRO A 238 6.32 -17.48 -8.48
C PRO A 238 5.96 -16.13 -9.12
N GLY A 239 6.41 -15.93 -10.38
CA GLY A 239 6.10 -14.69 -11.08
C GLY A 239 6.75 -14.57 -12.44
N ARG A 240 6.57 -13.41 -13.06
CA ARG A 240 7.15 -13.04 -14.34
C ARG A 240 8.21 -11.97 -14.15
N VAL A 241 9.41 -12.21 -14.66
CA VAL A 241 10.50 -11.22 -14.68
C VAL A 241 10.11 -10.08 -15.61
N VAL A 242 9.97 -8.87 -15.08
CA VAL A 242 9.56 -7.67 -15.85
C VAL A 242 10.70 -6.66 -16.04
N LEU A 243 11.82 -6.85 -15.32
CA LEU A 243 13.07 -6.10 -15.53
C LEU A 243 14.25 -6.98 -15.11
N ALA A 244 15.30 -7.04 -15.94
CA ALA A 244 16.54 -7.74 -15.67
C ALA A 244 17.71 -7.04 -16.38
N ARG A 245 18.29 -5.99 -15.75
CA ARG A 245 19.33 -5.16 -16.36
C ARG A 245 20.12 -4.36 -15.33
N PHE A 246 21.24 -3.79 -15.77
CA PHE A 246 21.98 -2.80 -15.00
C PHE A 246 21.26 -1.44 -15.00
N ARG A 247 21.25 -0.79 -13.82
CA ARG A 247 20.77 0.57 -13.59
C ARG A 247 21.80 1.34 -12.79
N ILE A 248 21.94 2.64 -13.04
CA ILE A 248 23.02 3.45 -12.44
C ILE A 248 22.95 3.43 -10.90
N VAL A 249 21.77 3.66 -10.31
CA VAL A 249 21.63 3.79 -8.86
C VAL A 249 21.52 2.43 -8.16
N THR A 250 20.78 1.48 -8.72
CA THR A 250 20.46 0.21 -8.07
C THR A 250 21.35 -0.95 -8.55
N GLY A 251 22.33 -0.68 -9.41
CA GLY A 251 23.21 -1.70 -9.97
C GLY A 251 22.46 -2.71 -10.84
N HIS A 252 22.98 -3.93 -10.93
CA HIS A 252 22.25 -5.02 -11.59
C HIS A 252 20.97 -5.29 -10.79
N SER A 253 19.84 -5.18 -11.47
CA SER A 253 18.50 -5.17 -10.87
C SER A 253 17.62 -6.18 -11.55
N VAL A 254 16.85 -6.93 -10.74
CA VAL A 254 15.76 -7.81 -11.19
C VAL A 254 14.46 -7.35 -10.56
N VAL A 255 13.38 -7.34 -11.34
CA VAL A 255 12.01 -7.06 -10.85
C VAL A 255 11.10 -8.17 -11.34
N ILE A 256 10.29 -8.70 -10.43
CA ILE A 256 9.33 -9.78 -10.70
C ILE A 256 7.92 -9.30 -10.36
N GLU A 257 6.97 -9.51 -11.27
CA GLU A 257 5.54 -9.36 -11.05
C GLU A 257 4.96 -10.66 -10.51
N HIS A 258 4.26 -10.60 -9.35
CA HIS A 258 3.70 -11.78 -8.68
C HIS A 258 2.17 -11.82 -8.72
N LEU A 259 1.55 -10.64 -8.58
CA LEU A 259 0.12 -10.42 -8.50
C LEU A 259 -0.20 -9.08 -9.17
N PRO A 260 -1.46 -8.80 -9.51
CA PRO A 260 -1.86 -7.49 -10.01
C PRO A 260 -1.38 -6.36 -9.10
N GLY A 261 -0.40 -5.59 -9.55
CA GLY A 261 0.20 -4.47 -8.82
C GLY A 261 1.21 -4.84 -7.73
N ILE A 262 1.63 -6.12 -7.61
CA ILE A 262 2.63 -6.54 -6.62
C ILE A 262 3.90 -7.02 -7.31
N TYR A 263 5.00 -6.38 -6.93
CA TYR A 263 6.33 -6.61 -7.49
C TYR A 263 7.36 -6.82 -6.38
N SER A 264 8.30 -7.74 -6.59
CA SER A 264 9.55 -7.83 -5.83
C SER A 264 10.71 -7.30 -6.63
N LEU A 265 11.64 -6.62 -5.95
CA LEU A 265 12.78 -5.95 -6.56
C LEU A 265 14.06 -6.39 -5.83
N TYR A 266 15.07 -6.76 -6.60
CA TYR A 266 16.37 -7.27 -6.13
C TYR A 266 17.47 -6.40 -6.71
N TYR A 267 18.26 -5.72 -5.85
CA TYR A 267 19.24 -4.73 -6.27
C TYR A 267 20.64 -5.07 -5.81
N HIS A 268 21.59 -4.33 -6.36
CA HIS A 268 23.03 -4.43 -6.10
C HIS A 268 23.66 -5.78 -6.45
N LEU A 269 23.03 -6.55 -7.37
CA LEU A 269 23.55 -7.83 -7.80
C LEU A 269 24.89 -7.67 -8.54
N ASP A 270 25.76 -8.66 -8.46
CA ASP A 270 26.95 -8.76 -9.31
C ASP A 270 26.63 -9.44 -10.65
N LYS A 271 25.67 -10.37 -10.62
CA LYS A 271 25.27 -11.13 -11.81
C LYS A 271 23.78 -11.35 -11.86
N ILE A 272 23.23 -11.32 -13.05
CA ILE A 272 21.83 -11.66 -13.36
C ILE A 272 21.82 -12.96 -14.16
N ASN A 273 20.99 -13.94 -13.75
CA ASN A 273 20.87 -15.25 -14.39
C ASN A 273 19.50 -15.45 -15.08
N VAL A 274 18.66 -14.43 -15.11
CA VAL A 274 17.32 -14.48 -15.72
C VAL A 274 17.18 -13.39 -16.79
N SER A 275 16.19 -13.54 -17.66
CA SER A 275 15.86 -12.55 -18.69
C SER A 275 14.45 -11.99 -18.49
N GLU A 276 14.22 -10.78 -18.98
CA GLU A 276 12.87 -10.19 -19.02
C GLU A 276 11.90 -11.09 -19.81
N GLY A 277 10.68 -11.26 -19.29
CA GLY A 277 9.67 -12.17 -19.82
C GLY A 277 9.73 -13.60 -19.28
N ALA A 278 10.81 -14.01 -18.62
CA ALA A 278 10.93 -15.35 -18.06
C ALA A 278 9.92 -15.57 -16.93
N MET A 279 9.34 -16.77 -16.87
CA MET A 279 8.58 -17.24 -15.73
C MET A 279 9.51 -17.92 -14.74
N VAL A 280 9.33 -17.62 -13.45
CA VAL A 280 10.16 -18.18 -12.37
C VAL A 280 9.26 -18.74 -11.27
N ASP A 281 9.69 -19.86 -10.68
CA ASP A 281 9.08 -20.40 -9.46
C ASP A 281 9.74 -19.80 -8.20
N ALA A 282 9.09 -19.94 -7.06
CA ALA A 282 9.70 -19.61 -5.77
C ALA A 282 11.00 -20.41 -5.59
N GLY A 283 12.09 -19.74 -5.17
CA GLY A 283 13.41 -20.35 -5.02
C GLY A 283 14.22 -20.46 -6.30
N ALA A 284 13.70 -20.09 -7.47
CA ALA A 284 14.46 -20.05 -8.72
C ALA A 284 15.62 -19.05 -8.62
N LEU A 285 16.82 -19.45 -9.10
CA LEU A 285 18.02 -18.59 -9.07
C LEU A 285 17.86 -17.38 -9.99
N LEU A 286 17.91 -16.19 -9.42
CA LEU A 286 17.84 -14.90 -10.14
C LEU A 286 19.21 -14.34 -10.49
N GLY A 287 20.21 -14.58 -9.63
CA GLY A 287 21.53 -14.01 -9.75
C GLY A 287 22.39 -14.21 -8.50
N GLU A 288 23.40 -13.38 -8.38
CA GLU A 288 24.36 -13.39 -7.28
C GLU A 288 24.40 -12.01 -6.64
N SER A 289 24.40 -11.95 -5.29
CA SER A 289 24.53 -10.69 -4.55
C SER A 289 25.87 -10.00 -4.84
N GLY A 290 25.88 -8.68 -4.72
CA GLY A 290 27.06 -7.89 -5.04
C GLY A 290 27.15 -6.59 -4.26
N SER A 291 27.67 -5.56 -4.93
CA SER A 291 27.82 -4.19 -4.42
C SER A 291 27.78 -3.20 -5.59
N THR A 292 27.00 -3.48 -6.64
CA THR A 292 26.90 -2.62 -7.82
C THR A 292 25.90 -1.46 -7.60
N GLY A 293 26.14 -0.33 -8.26
CA GLY A 293 25.34 0.88 -8.05
C GLY A 293 25.70 1.63 -6.75
N LEU A 294 24.74 2.33 -6.16
CA LEU A 294 24.89 3.08 -4.89
C LEU A 294 24.92 2.11 -3.71
N SER A 295 26.10 1.67 -3.32
CA SER A 295 26.29 0.68 -2.26
C SER A 295 27.55 0.99 -1.46
N THR A 296 27.48 0.90 -0.13
CA THR A 296 28.61 1.08 0.78
C THR A 296 29.32 -0.24 1.12
N GLY A 297 28.84 -1.37 0.60
CA GLY A 297 29.43 -2.68 0.82
C GLY A 297 28.53 -3.82 0.32
N PRO A 298 29.05 -5.07 0.29
CA PRO A 298 28.31 -6.22 -0.23
C PRO A 298 27.03 -6.49 0.55
N HIS A 299 25.88 -6.49 -0.15
CA HIS A 299 24.56 -6.82 0.39
C HIS A 299 23.56 -7.11 -0.73
N LEU A 300 22.43 -7.71 -0.38
CA LEU A 300 21.25 -7.73 -1.22
C LEU A 300 20.24 -6.72 -0.66
N HIS A 301 19.81 -5.74 -1.45
CA HIS A 301 18.60 -4.96 -1.18
C HIS A 301 17.41 -5.67 -1.80
N TRP A 302 16.41 -6.01 -0.94
CA TRP A 302 15.16 -6.64 -1.35
C TRP A 302 13.97 -5.76 -0.99
N GLU A 303 13.14 -5.45 -1.99
CA GLU A 303 12.05 -4.50 -1.89
C GLU A 303 10.75 -5.11 -2.42
N ILE A 304 9.61 -4.74 -1.81
CA ILE A 304 8.27 -5.07 -2.31
C ILE A 304 7.53 -3.79 -2.64
N ARG A 305 6.91 -3.78 -3.83
CA ARG A 305 5.98 -2.73 -4.26
C ARG A 305 4.56 -3.25 -4.37
N ILE A 306 3.62 -2.48 -3.84
CA ILE A 306 2.18 -2.75 -3.93
C ILE A 306 1.51 -1.50 -4.48
N ALA A 307 0.98 -1.57 -5.70
CA ALA A 307 0.39 -0.45 -6.43
C ALA A 307 1.33 0.78 -6.46
N GLY A 308 2.64 0.55 -6.63
CA GLY A 308 3.68 1.57 -6.64
C GLY A 308 4.20 1.98 -5.25
N GLU A 309 3.48 1.74 -4.17
CA GLU A 309 3.90 2.08 -2.80
C GLU A 309 4.81 1.00 -2.22
N ASN A 310 5.74 1.39 -1.34
CA ASN A 310 6.63 0.48 -0.63
C ASN A 310 5.86 -0.31 0.44
N ALA A 311 6.09 -1.62 0.49
CA ALA A 311 5.57 -2.49 1.54
C ALA A 311 6.72 -3.25 2.24
N ASP A 312 6.52 -3.57 3.51
CA ASP A 312 7.50 -4.31 4.29
C ASP A 312 7.60 -5.77 3.80
N PRO A 313 8.76 -6.19 3.26
CA PRO A 313 8.93 -7.55 2.75
C PRO A 313 8.73 -8.63 3.83
N ASP A 314 9.09 -8.36 5.09
CA ASP A 314 9.00 -9.33 6.18
C ASP A 314 7.54 -9.71 6.50
N ILE A 315 6.59 -8.82 6.26
CA ILE A 315 5.15 -9.13 6.43
C ILE A 315 4.68 -10.17 5.39
N LEU A 316 5.17 -10.08 4.16
CA LEU A 316 4.79 -11.03 3.10
C LEU A 316 5.43 -12.40 3.29
N THR A 317 6.51 -12.51 4.05
CA THR A 317 7.09 -13.81 4.45
C THR A 317 6.32 -14.46 5.60
N ALA A 318 5.68 -13.67 6.45
CA ALA A 318 4.94 -14.17 7.60
C ALA A 318 3.53 -14.68 7.26
N ARG A 319 2.91 -14.12 6.22
CA ARG A 319 1.53 -14.46 5.82
C ARG A 319 1.30 -14.19 4.33
N PRO A 320 0.38 -14.92 3.68
CA PRO A 320 0.00 -14.61 2.31
C PRO A 320 -0.67 -13.24 2.24
N VAL A 321 -0.33 -12.48 1.20
CA VAL A 321 -0.98 -11.19 0.92
C VAL A 321 -2.36 -11.39 0.27
N LEU A 322 -2.59 -12.54 -0.36
CA LEU A 322 -3.85 -12.91 -1.01
C LEU A 322 -4.30 -14.31 -0.56
N ASP A 323 -5.15 -14.35 0.46
CA ASP A 323 -5.84 -15.58 0.89
C ASP A 323 -7.26 -15.60 0.29
N LYS A 324 -7.40 -16.27 -0.85
CA LYS A 324 -8.68 -16.37 -1.58
C LYS A 324 -9.77 -17.06 -0.76
N ALA A 325 -9.41 -18.07 0.04
CA ALA A 325 -10.37 -18.84 0.85
C ALA A 325 -10.91 -17.97 2.00
N LEU A 326 -10.03 -17.26 2.69
CA LEU A 326 -10.43 -16.35 3.77
C LEU A 326 -11.29 -15.19 3.25
N ILE A 327 -10.92 -14.59 2.11
CA ILE A 327 -11.71 -13.52 1.48
C ILE A 327 -13.12 -14.03 1.16
N LEU A 328 -13.23 -15.19 0.53
CA LEU A 328 -14.53 -15.77 0.17
C LEU A 328 -15.36 -16.10 1.41
N SER A 329 -14.76 -16.68 2.45
CA SER A 329 -15.43 -16.96 3.73
C SER A 329 -16.02 -15.69 4.33
N LYS A 330 -15.21 -14.66 4.47
CA LYS A 330 -15.61 -13.36 5.05
C LYS A 330 -16.70 -12.64 4.24
N LEU A 331 -16.69 -12.76 2.93
CA LEU A 331 -17.73 -12.17 2.08
C LEU A 331 -19.04 -12.98 2.08
N ASN A 332 -19.02 -14.21 2.59
CA ASN A 332 -20.20 -15.07 2.74
C ASN A 332 -20.87 -14.99 4.14
N GLU A 333 -20.19 -14.38 5.13
CA GLU A 333 -20.78 -14.05 6.44
C GLU A 333 -21.87 -12.97 6.30
#